data_78348f441337bccb31f8735e6c33107e
#
_entry.id   78348f441337bccb31f8735e6c33107e
#
_cell.length_a   1.000
_cell.length_b   1.000
_cell.length_c   1.000
_cell.angle_alpha   90.00
_cell.angle_beta   90.00
_cell.angle_gamma   90.00
#
_symmetry.space_group_name_H-M   'P 1'
#
loop_
_entity.id
_entity.type
_entity.pdbx_description
1 polymer ?
#
loop_
_entity_poly.entity_id
_entity_poly.type
_entity_poly.pdbx_seq_one_letter_code
_entity_poly.pdbx_strand_id
1 'polypeptide(L)'
;LLYDERKFEDMLIENDVIFHYKHLRTDPRGGVIEKGIDTWFALDTYEMTLYREFDYVVLISGDADHEMLVRKLKALKTHVILLTWDPANTASTSRFLKEEVCSHFDMNAAISEDSSLQNELTIS
;
A
#
# COMPACT_ATOMS: atom_id res chain seq x y z
N LEU A 1 12.98 18.32 -12.55
CA LEU A 1 11.81 17.62 -12.03
C LEU A 1 11.42 16.44 -12.92
N LEU A 2 11.20 16.68 -14.21
CA LEU A 2 10.84 15.59 -15.14
C LEU A 2 11.96 14.53 -15.24
N TYR A 3 13.21 14.94 -15.14
CA TYR A 3 14.35 14.03 -15.15
C TYR A 3 14.35 13.12 -13.92
N ASP A 4 14.08 13.68 -12.74
CA ASP A 4 14.04 12.93 -11.49
C ASP A 4 12.87 11.97 -11.44
N GLU A 5 11.70 12.40 -11.93
CA GLU A 5 10.52 11.54 -12.03
C GLU A 5 10.77 10.35 -12.97
N ARG A 6 11.37 10.61 -14.13
CA ARG A 6 11.67 9.57 -15.10
C ARG A 6 12.71 8.59 -14.54
N LYS A 7 13.71 9.06 -13.83
CA LYS A 7 14.72 8.24 -13.18
C LYS A 7 14.09 7.34 -12.11
N PHE A 8 13.14 7.87 -11.35
CA PHE A 8 12.40 7.11 -10.36
C PHE A 8 11.55 6.03 -11.03
N GLU A 9 10.82 6.37 -12.09
CA GLU A 9 10.02 5.40 -12.85
C GLU A 9 10.88 4.29 -13.44
N ASP A 10 12.04 4.63 -14.01
CA ASP A 10 12.98 3.65 -14.55
C ASP A 10 13.46 2.69 -13.46
N MET A 11 13.73 3.19 -12.28
CA MET A 11 14.12 2.38 -11.13
C MET A 11 13.01 1.40 -10.74
N LEU A 12 11.76 1.85 -10.74
CA LEU A 12 10.62 0.98 -10.44
C LEU A 12 10.51 -0.15 -11.48
N ILE A 13 10.64 0.19 -12.75
CA ILE A 13 10.58 -0.79 -13.85
C ILE A 13 11.72 -1.80 -13.73
N GLU A 14 12.94 -1.36 -13.45
CA GLU A 14 14.09 -2.23 -13.28
C GLU A 14 13.95 -3.18 -12.10
N ASN A 15 13.13 -2.84 -11.12
CA ASN A 15 12.85 -3.66 -9.95
C ASN A 15 11.50 -4.40 -10.04
N ASP A 16 10.95 -4.53 -11.24
CA ASP A 16 9.70 -5.24 -11.49
C ASP A 16 8.51 -4.66 -10.73
N VAL A 17 8.51 -3.36 -10.49
CA VAL A 17 7.40 -2.68 -9.83
C VAL A 17 6.44 -2.14 -10.88
N ILE A 18 5.20 -2.57 -10.83
CA ILE A 18 4.12 -2.03 -11.67
C ILE A 18 3.56 -0.81 -10.95
N PHE A 19 3.58 0.34 -11.61
CA PHE A 19 3.06 1.56 -11.03
C PHE A 19 1.96 2.16 -11.90
N HIS A 20 1.02 2.84 -11.24
CA HIS A 20 -0.09 3.54 -11.88
C HIS A 20 -0.16 4.95 -11.35
N TYR A 21 -0.57 5.87 -12.19
CA TYR A 21 -0.83 7.23 -11.77
C TYR A 21 -2.03 7.81 -12.52
N LYS A 22 -2.68 8.77 -11.89
CA LYS A 22 -3.75 9.56 -12.51
C LYS A 22 -3.48 11.02 -12.21
N HIS A 23 -3.84 11.86 -13.17
CA HIS A 23 -3.78 13.30 -12.94
C HIS A 23 -4.78 13.70 -11.87
N LEU A 24 -4.34 14.56 -10.96
CA LEU A 24 -5.21 15.13 -9.96
C LEU A 24 -6.26 16.01 -10.63
N ARG A 25 -7.48 15.95 -10.13
CA ARG A 25 -8.57 16.80 -10.64
C ARG A 25 -8.66 18.07 -9.80
N THR A 26 -9.05 19.15 -10.44
CA THR A 26 -9.30 20.40 -9.74
C THR A 26 -10.73 20.41 -9.20
N ASP A 27 -10.86 20.67 -7.89
CA ASP A 27 -12.16 20.90 -7.28
C ASP A 27 -12.73 22.23 -7.80
N PRO A 28 -14.04 22.32 -8.07
CA PRO A 28 -14.69 23.59 -8.39
C PRO A 28 -14.45 24.68 -7.35
N ARG A 29 -14.09 24.31 -6.13
CA ARG A 29 -13.77 25.24 -5.03
C ARG A 29 -12.31 25.68 -5.02
N GLY A 30 -11.51 25.26 -6.01
CA GLY A 30 -10.12 25.64 -6.13
C GLY A 30 -9.12 24.69 -5.49
N GLY A 31 -9.56 23.58 -4.90
CA GLY A 31 -8.70 22.54 -4.37
C GLY A 31 -8.27 21.51 -5.44
N VAL A 32 -7.37 20.62 -5.07
CA VAL A 32 -6.93 19.52 -5.92
C VAL A 32 -7.39 18.21 -5.29
N ILE A 33 -8.07 17.36 -6.08
CA ILE A 33 -8.65 16.11 -5.59
C ILE A 33 -7.99 14.92 -6.28
N GLU A 34 -7.56 13.93 -5.50
CA GLU A 34 -7.28 12.58 -6.00
C GLU A 34 -8.62 11.85 -6.09
N LYS A 35 -8.84 11.12 -7.18
CA LYS A 35 -10.09 10.38 -7.33
C LYS A 35 -9.90 9.13 -8.17
N GLY A 36 -10.32 8.00 -7.64
CA GLY A 36 -10.37 6.73 -8.36
C GLY A 36 -9.12 5.87 -8.29
N ILE A 37 -8.02 6.35 -7.73
CA ILE A 37 -6.78 5.58 -7.58
C ILE A 37 -7.00 4.38 -6.66
N ASP A 38 -7.67 4.57 -5.53
CA ASP A 38 -7.92 3.49 -4.57
C ASP A 38 -8.83 2.41 -5.17
N THR A 39 -9.81 2.81 -5.97
CA THR A 39 -10.67 1.88 -6.67
C THR A 39 -9.87 1.08 -7.71
N TRP A 40 -9.04 1.74 -8.48
CA TRP A 40 -8.17 1.11 -9.45
C TRP A 40 -7.21 0.13 -8.77
N PHE A 41 -6.57 0.55 -7.69
CA PHE A 41 -5.70 -0.29 -6.89
C PHE A 41 -6.42 -1.57 -6.42
N ALA A 42 -7.62 -1.44 -5.87
CA ALA A 42 -8.39 -2.57 -5.36
C ALA A 42 -8.79 -3.54 -6.49
N LEU A 43 -9.25 -3.02 -7.61
CA LEU A 43 -9.66 -3.85 -8.76
C LEU A 43 -8.47 -4.58 -9.38
N ASP A 44 -7.35 -3.90 -9.57
CA ASP A 44 -6.14 -4.52 -10.13
C ASP A 44 -5.59 -5.60 -9.20
N THR A 45 -5.53 -5.32 -7.90
CA THR A 45 -5.06 -6.30 -6.91
C THR A 45 -5.93 -7.54 -6.91
N TYR A 46 -7.24 -7.36 -6.91
CA TYR A 46 -8.18 -8.48 -6.95
C TYR A 46 -8.05 -9.27 -8.25
N GLU A 47 -8.00 -8.58 -9.39
CA GLU A 47 -7.89 -9.22 -10.70
C GLU A 47 -6.59 -10.02 -10.83
N MET A 48 -5.46 -9.43 -10.44
CA MET A 48 -4.17 -10.13 -10.48
C MET A 48 -4.16 -11.35 -9.58
N THR A 49 -4.74 -11.24 -8.40
CA THR A 49 -4.82 -12.36 -7.45
C THR A 49 -5.68 -13.48 -8.02
N LEU A 50 -6.80 -13.13 -8.65
CA LEU A 50 -7.71 -14.10 -9.26
C LEU A 50 -7.04 -14.85 -10.41
N TYR A 51 -6.36 -14.15 -11.32
CA TYR A 51 -5.75 -14.77 -12.50
C TYR A 51 -4.46 -15.50 -12.21
N ARG A 52 -3.65 -15.00 -11.28
CA ARG A 52 -2.36 -15.62 -10.95
C ARG A 52 -2.42 -16.57 -9.76
N GLU A 53 -3.57 -16.66 -9.13
CA GLU A 53 -3.80 -17.56 -7.98
C GLU A 53 -2.75 -17.39 -6.88
N PHE A 54 -2.50 -16.14 -6.45
CA PHE A 54 -1.53 -15.86 -5.40
C PHE A 54 -1.96 -16.51 -4.08
N ASP A 55 -1.02 -17.17 -3.43
CA ASP A 55 -1.23 -17.72 -2.08
C ASP A 55 -1.14 -16.61 -1.02
N TYR A 56 -0.31 -15.62 -1.24
CA TYR A 56 -0.06 -14.51 -0.33
C TYR A 56 -0.13 -13.18 -1.04
N VAL A 57 -0.75 -12.22 -0.39
CA VAL A 57 -0.72 -10.81 -0.81
C VAL A 57 -0.25 -9.97 0.36
N VAL A 58 0.80 -9.20 0.15
CA VAL A 58 1.28 -8.24 1.14
C VAL A 58 0.70 -6.88 0.79
N LEU A 59 -0.15 -6.37 1.67
CA LEU A 59 -0.80 -5.08 1.49
C LEU A 59 -0.14 -4.04 2.39
N ILE A 60 0.36 -2.97 1.77
CA ILE A 60 0.95 -1.84 2.50
C ILE A 60 -0.05 -0.70 2.46
N SER A 61 -0.85 -0.57 3.50
CA SER A 61 -1.90 0.44 3.60
C SER A 61 -2.45 0.53 5.01
N GLY A 62 -2.91 1.70 5.40
CA GLY A 62 -3.63 1.89 6.66
C GLY A 62 -5.10 2.30 6.44
N ASP A 63 -5.55 2.33 5.20
CA ASP A 63 -6.84 2.89 4.83
C ASP A 63 -7.98 1.87 4.98
N ALA A 64 -9.01 2.25 5.74
CA ALA A 64 -10.20 1.42 5.93
C ALA A 64 -10.93 1.09 4.62
N ASP A 65 -10.76 1.92 3.59
CA ASP A 65 -11.39 1.70 2.29
C ASP A 65 -10.91 0.39 1.64
N HIS A 66 -9.79 -0.16 2.09
CA HIS A 66 -9.27 -1.45 1.60
C HIS A 66 -9.84 -2.68 2.31
N GLU A 67 -10.74 -2.50 3.28
CA GLU A 67 -11.35 -3.61 4.00
C GLU A 67 -12.07 -4.58 3.07
N MET A 68 -12.83 -4.06 2.11
CA MET A 68 -13.55 -4.91 1.16
C MET A 68 -12.60 -5.68 0.26
N LEU A 69 -11.48 -5.07 -0.16
CA LEU A 69 -10.45 -5.77 -0.92
C LEU A 69 -9.92 -6.96 -0.13
N VAL A 70 -9.59 -6.76 1.14
CA VAL A 70 -9.10 -7.84 2.01
C VAL A 70 -10.11 -8.98 2.11
N ARG A 71 -11.37 -8.66 2.31
CA ARG A 71 -12.45 -9.66 2.36
C ARG A 71 -12.54 -10.48 1.07
N LYS A 72 -12.42 -9.81 -0.08
CA LYS A 72 -12.47 -10.48 -1.38
C LYS A 72 -11.25 -11.36 -1.62
N LEU A 73 -10.07 -10.93 -1.21
CA LEU A 73 -8.87 -11.74 -1.31
C LEU A 73 -8.95 -12.98 -0.42
N LYS A 74 -9.46 -12.83 0.77
CA LYS A 74 -9.68 -13.96 1.69
C LYS A 74 -10.69 -14.97 1.13
N ALA A 75 -11.71 -14.48 0.44
CA ALA A 75 -12.69 -15.34 -0.22
C ALA A 75 -12.05 -16.19 -1.33
N LEU A 76 -10.95 -15.72 -1.93
CA LEU A 76 -10.15 -16.46 -2.90
C LEU A 76 -9.17 -17.43 -2.22
N LYS A 77 -9.19 -17.54 -0.90
CA LYS A 77 -8.26 -18.34 -0.09
C LYS A 77 -6.84 -17.79 -0.11
N THR A 78 -6.68 -16.52 -0.38
CA THR A 78 -5.40 -15.83 -0.34
C THR A 78 -5.13 -15.33 1.08
N HIS A 79 -3.94 -15.57 1.58
CA HIS A 79 -3.51 -15.09 2.88
C HIS A 79 -3.04 -13.63 2.75
N VAL A 80 -3.73 -12.71 3.41
CA VAL A 80 -3.41 -11.28 3.35
C VAL A 80 -2.56 -10.88 4.55
N ILE A 81 -1.39 -10.32 4.26
CA ILE A 81 -0.46 -9.80 5.25
C ILE A 81 -0.50 -8.28 5.15
N LEU A 82 -0.85 -7.60 6.23
CA LEU A 82 -0.89 -6.15 6.29
C LEU A 82 0.40 -5.60 6.88
N LEU A 83 1.07 -4.72 6.14
CA LEU A 83 2.18 -3.93 6.66
C LEU A 83 1.72 -2.50 6.87
N THR A 84 1.93 -1.99 8.06
CA THR A 84 1.57 -0.62 8.43
C THR A 84 2.78 0.13 8.97
N TRP A 85 2.63 1.44 9.05
CA TRP A 85 3.67 2.34 9.53
C TRP A 85 3.03 3.38 10.43
N ASP A 86 2.52 2.92 11.58
CA ASP A 86 1.88 3.83 12.52
C ASP A 86 2.94 4.65 13.25
N PRO A 87 2.81 5.99 13.28
CA PRO A 87 3.70 6.82 14.08
C PRO A 87 3.62 6.43 15.56
N ALA A 88 4.73 6.59 16.28
CA ALA A 88 4.77 6.33 17.70
C ALA A 88 3.66 7.12 18.41
N ASN A 89 2.92 6.47 19.29
CA ASN A 89 1.82 7.04 20.07
C ASN A 89 0.59 7.47 19.25
N THR A 90 0.52 7.12 17.94
CA THR A 90 -0.63 7.44 17.10
C THR A 90 -1.01 6.21 16.29
N ALA A 91 -2.24 5.75 16.42
CA ALA A 91 -2.76 4.66 15.60
C ALA A 91 -3.44 5.27 14.37
N SER A 92 -2.74 5.31 13.24
CA SER A 92 -3.28 5.81 11.98
C SER A 92 -3.91 4.72 11.12
N THR A 93 -3.56 3.47 11.38
CA THR A 93 -4.13 2.33 10.65
C THR A 93 -5.52 2.00 11.15
N SER A 94 -6.44 1.77 10.21
CA SER A 94 -7.80 1.37 10.52
C SER A 94 -7.85 0.10 11.37
N ARG A 95 -8.57 0.16 12.47
CA ARG A 95 -8.82 -0.99 13.33
C ARG A 95 -9.55 -2.10 12.59
N PHE A 96 -10.53 -1.74 11.77
CA PHE A 96 -11.30 -2.71 10.99
C PHE A 96 -10.40 -3.47 10.01
N LEU A 97 -9.46 -2.77 9.39
CA LEU A 97 -8.51 -3.38 8.49
C LEU A 97 -7.59 -4.37 9.22
N LYS A 98 -7.09 -4.00 10.41
CA LYS A 98 -6.26 -4.87 11.24
C LYS A 98 -6.98 -6.15 11.65
N GLU A 99 -8.26 -6.06 11.94
CA GLU A 99 -9.07 -7.22 12.33
C GLU A 99 -9.36 -8.16 11.16
N GLU A 100 -9.46 -7.62 9.95
CA GLU A 100 -9.84 -8.38 8.77
C GLU A 100 -8.70 -9.18 8.16
N VAL A 101 -7.46 -8.71 8.28
CA VAL A 101 -6.30 -9.39 7.69
C VAL A 101 -5.89 -10.64 8.47
N CYS A 102 -5.15 -11.52 7.81
CA CYS A 102 -4.66 -12.76 8.44
C CYS A 102 -3.46 -12.50 9.36
N SER A 103 -2.59 -11.57 8.98
CA SER A 103 -1.41 -11.17 9.74
C SER A 103 -1.18 -9.68 9.59
N HIS A 104 -0.72 -9.04 10.66
CA HIS A 104 -0.42 -7.62 10.68
C HIS A 104 0.95 -7.38 11.29
N PHE A 105 1.78 -6.57 10.61
CA PHE A 105 3.09 -6.17 11.09
C PHE A 105 3.19 -4.64 11.06
N ASP A 106 3.56 -4.05 12.19
CA ASP A 106 3.88 -2.64 12.28
C ASP A 106 5.37 -2.44 11.99
N MET A 107 5.67 -1.74 10.90
CA MET A 107 7.05 -1.53 10.47
C MET A 107 7.85 -0.65 11.42
N ASN A 108 7.19 0.23 12.18
CA ASN A 108 7.88 1.01 13.21
C ASN A 108 8.50 0.11 14.28
N ALA A 109 7.75 -0.89 14.74
CA ALA A 109 8.26 -1.84 15.71
C ALA A 109 9.42 -2.66 15.15
N ALA A 110 9.29 -3.15 13.92
CA ALA A 110 10.33 -3.94 13.26
C ALA A 110 11.62 -3.14 13.08
N ILE A 111 11.51 -1.87 12.66
CA ILE A 111 12.66 -0.98 12.44
C ILE A 111 13.34 -0.65 13.78
N SER A 112 12.57 -0.43 14.84
CA SER A 112 13.12 -0.12 16.17
C SER A 112 13.95 -1.26 16.73
N GLU A 113 13.65 -2.50 16.35
CA GLU A 113 14.37 -3.69 16.80
C GLU A 113 15.62 -3.99 15.96
N ASP A 114 15.75 -3.39 14.78
CA ASP A 114 16.87 -3.61 13.86
C ASP A 114 17.61 -2.31 13.58
N SER A 115 18.76 -2.13 14.22
CA SER A 115 19.56 -0.92 14.09
C SER A 115 20.13 -0.73 12.67
N SER A 116 20.42 -1.80 11.96
CA SER A 116 20.92 -1.74 10.58
C SER A 116 19.84 -1.21 9.65
N LEU A 117 18.63 -1.72 9.76
CA LEU A 117 17.48 -1.28 8.99
C LEU A 117 17.14 0.17 9.30
N GLN A 118 17.18 0.55 10.59
CA GLN A 118 16.94 1.91 11.02
C GLN A 118 17.92 2.90 10.39
N ASN A 119 19.20 2.54 10.32
CA ASN A 119 20.22 3.37 9.71
C ASN A 119 19.99 3.56 8.20
N GLU A 120 19.55 2.53 7.49
CA GLU A 120 19.25 2.61 6.06
C GLU A 120 18.03 3.51 5.79
N LEU A 121 17.02 3.46 6.65
CA LEU A 121 15.76 4.16 6.45
C LEU A 121 15.73 5.59 6.98
N THR A 122 16.72 5.98 7.79
CA THR A 122 16.83 7.34 8.34
C THR A 122 17.77 8.25 7.55
N ILE A 123 18.12 7.91 6.35
CA ILE A 123 18.91 8.75 5.45
C ILE A 123 18.07 9.95 5.06
N SER A 124 18.47 11.08 5.53
CA SER A 124 17.82 12.34 5.20
C SER A 124 18.28 12.87 3.83
#